data_6637bcdb6894f94f443364f5e7996aaa
#
_entry.id   6637bcdb6894f94f443364f5e7996aaa
#
_cell.length_a   1.000
_cell.length_b   1.000
_cell.length_c   1.000
_cell.angle_alpha   90.00
_cell.angle_beta   90.00
_cell.angle_gamma   90.00
#
_symmetry.space_group_name_H-M   'P 1'
#
loop_
_entity.id
_entity.type
_entity.pdbx_description
1 polymer ?
#
loop_
_entity_poly.entity_id
_entity_poly.type
_entity_poly.pdbx_seq_one_letter_code
_entity_poly.pdbx_strand_id
1 'polypeptide(L)'
;LLSRKDGNMLKRSKQRESIKKFLISRYDHPTAETVYMNIKEEFPNISLGTVYRNLSLLADIGEIQKLSTGIGPDRFDGNPKPHYHFICKECGSVLDLNVTGLDHINVLAAQDFDGEIEGHVTYFYGKCSSCKAKRQTS
;
A
#
# COMPACT_ATOMS: atom_id res chain seq x y z
N LEU A 1 27.39 -15.95 -22.50
CA LEU A 1 27.85 -14.61 -22.14
C LEU A 1 26.69 -13.73 -21.73
N LEU A 2 26.47 -13.63 -20.43
CA LEU A 2 25.49 -12.73 -19.88
C LEU A 2 25.99 -11.29 -20.10
N SER A 3 25.22 -10.50 -20.84
CA SER A 3 25.52 -9.09 -21.01
C SER A 3 25.34 -8.36 -19.68
N ARG A 4 25.95 -7.16 -19.54
CA ARG A 4 25.74 -6.32 -18.35
C ARG A 4 24.26 -6.05 -18.08
N LYS A 5 23.45 -6.00 -19.14
CA LYS A 5 21.99 -5.84 -19.04
C LYS A 5 21.33 -6.99 -18.26
N ASP A 6 21.76 -8.23 -18.53
CA ASP A 6 21.18 -9.41 -17.90
C ASP A 6 21.52 -9.48 -16.41
N GLY A 7 22.77 -9.12 -16.03
CA GLY A 7 23.16 -9.03 -14.64
C GLY A 7 22.38 -7.97 -13.85
N ASN A 8 22.16 -6.79 -14.47
CA ASN A 8 21.36 -5.73 -13.86
C ASN A 8 19.88 -6.11 -13.75
N MET A 9 19.35 -6.81 -14.75
CA MET A 9 17.96 -7.29 -14.72
C MET A 9 17.75 -8.30 -13.60
N LEU A 10 18.69 -9.24 -13.41
CA LEU A 10 18.64 -10.21 -12.31
C LEU A 10 18.70 -9.53 -10.96
N LYS A 11 19.56 -8.53 -10.79
CA LYS A 11 19.68 -7.76 -9.55
C LYS A 11 18.39 -7.00 -9.25
N ARG A 12 17.79 -6.35 -10.26
CA ARG A 12 16.53 -5.64 -10.12
C ARG A 12 15.38 -6.58 -9.77
N SER A 13 15.35 -7.79 -10.37
CA SER A 13 14.36 -8.81 -10.06
C SER A 13 14.48 -9.31 -8.62
N LYS A 14 15.70 -9.49 -8.12
CA LYS A 14 15.93 -9.89 -6.74
C LYS A 14 15.49 -8.80 -5.76
N GLN A 15 15.80 -7.54 -6.06
CA GLN A 15 15.36 -6.40 -5.25
C GLN A 15 13.83 -6.33 -5.19
N ARG A 16 13.17 -6.46 -6.33
CA ARG A 16 11.71 -6.43 -6.41
C ARG A 16 11.08 -7.58 -5.64
N GLU A 17 11.63 -8.77 -5.77
CA GLU A 17 11.14 -9.95 -5.05
C GLU A 17 11.26 -9.78 -3.53
N SER A 18 12.38 -9.24 -3.05
CA SER A 18 12.59 -8.99 -1.63
C SER A 18 11.63 -7.93 -1.10
N ILE A 19 11.37 -6.87 -1.87
CA ILE A 19 10.40 -5.84 -1.52
C ILE A 19 9.00 -6.45 -1.38
N LYS A 20 8.60 -7.27 -2.33
CA LYS A 20 7.30 -7.95 -2.31
C LYS A 20 7.18 -8.86 -1.10
N LYS A 21 8.19 -9.68 -0.81
CA LYS A 21 8.21 -10.56 0.36
C LYS A 21 8.09 -9.78 1.66
N PHE A 22 8.80 -8.67 1.76
CA PHE A 22 8.72 -7.80 2.92
C PHE A 22 7.30 -7.30 3.16
N LEU A 23 6.62 -6.85 2.11
CA LEU A 23 5.26 -6.34 2.23
C LEU A 23 4.26 -7.42 2.60
N ILE A 24 4.39 -8.62 2.04
CA ILE A 24 3.47 -9.73 2.31
C ILE A 24 3.48 -10.10 3.80
N SER A 25 4.63 -9.97 4.46
CA SER A 25 4.78 -10.30 5.87
C SER A 25 4.32 -9.18 6.83
N ARG A 26 3.89 -8.02 6.30
CA ARG A 26 3.55 -6.85 7.11
C ARG A 26 2.06 -6.53 7.02
N TYR A 27 1.49 -6.11 8.14
CA TYR A 27 0.09 -5.68 8.23
C TYR A 27 -0.03 -4.19 8.59
N ASP A 28 1.10 -3.50 8.76
CA ASP A 28 1.14 -2.09 9.16
C ASP A 28 1.10 -1.12 7.97
N HIS A 29 1.06 -1.63 6.75
CA HIS A 29 0.99 -0.83 5.51
C HIS A 29 2.13 0.19 5.47
N PRO A 30 3.39 -0.26 5.29
CA PRO A 30 4.54 0.61 5.42
C PRO A 30 4.66 1.65 4.30
N THR A 31 5.34 2.75 4.61
CA THR A 31 5.74 3.75 3.62
C THR A 31 6.96 3.25 2.85
N ALA A 32 7.27 3.91 1.73
CA ALA A 32 8.49 3.59 0.94
C ALA A 32 9.76 3.74 1.78
N GLU A 33 9.80 4.72 2.68
CA GLU A 33 10.97 4.91 3.56
C GLU A 33 11.16 3.73 4.50
N THR A 34 10.08 3.22 5.09
CA THR A 34 10.14 2.05 5.97
C THR A 34 10.63 0.82 5.20
N VAL A 35 10.10 0.61 3.98
CA VAL A 35 10.56 -0.48 3.11
C VAL A 35 12.05 -0.32 2.82
N TYR A 36 12.49 0.89 2.45
CA TYR A 36 13.89 1.19 2.16
C TYR A 36 14.80 0.86 3.34
N MET A 37 14.44 1.27 4.54
CA MET A 37 15.25 1.04 5.73
C MET A 37 15.46 -0.46 6.00
N ASN A 38 14.48 -1.30 5.68
CA ASN A 38 14.57 -2.74 5.87
C ASN A 38 15.29 -3.44 4.72
N ILE A 39 14.98 -3.07 3.49
CA ILE A 39 15.59 -3.68 2.28
C ILE A 39 17.07 -3.32 2.16
N LYS A 40 17.46 -2.17 2.69
CA LYS A 40 18.85 -1.72 2.69
C LYS A 40 19.79 -2.70 3.41
N GLU A 41 19.30 -3.45 4.36
CA GLU A 41 20.11 -4.48 5.06
C GLU A 41 20.55 -5.58 4.09
N GLU A 42 19.67 -5.99 3.17
CA GLU A 42 19.99 -7.00 2.16
C GLU A 42 20.69 -6.40 0.95
N PHE A 43 20.32 -5.18 0.57
CA PHE A 43 20.90 -4.48 -0.59
C PHE A 43 21.47 -3.13 -0.17
N PRO A 44 22.71 -3.10 0.40
CA PRO A 44 23.25 -1.85 0.98
C PRO A 44 23.38 -0.68 0.01
N ASN A 45 23.48 -0.96 -1.29
CA ASN A 45 23.64 0.09 -2.31
C ASN A 45 22.32 0.53 -2.95
N ILE A 46 21.19 0.00 -2.49
CA ILE A 46 19.89 0.39 -3.05
C ILE A 46 19.53 1.82 -2.62
N SER A 47 18.93 2.59 -3.52
CA SER A 47 18.46 3.93 -3.21
C SER A 47 16.98 3.93 -2.87
N LEU A 48 16.53 4.96 -2.16
CA LEU A 48 15.10 5.18 -1.89
C LEU A 48 14.32 5.30 -3.20
N GLY A 49 14.88 6.00 -4.20
CA GLY A 49 14.26 6.12 -5.51
C GLY A 49 14.04 4.77 -6.19
N THR A 50 15.00 3.85 -6.07
CA THR A 50 14.86 2.50 -6.63
C THR A 50 13.77 1.73 -5.90
N VAL A 51 13.70 1.82 -4.58
CA VAL A 51 12.63 1.19 -3.78
C VAL A 51 11.28 1.73 -4.23
N TYR A 52 11.15 3.04 -4.36
CA TYR A 52 9.89 3.67 -4.77
C TYR A 52 9.47 3.23 -6.18
N ARG A 53 10.41 3.16 -7.13
CA ARG A 53 10.11 2.70 -8.50
C ARG A 53 9.65 1.24 -8.52
N ASN A 54 10.27 0.38 -7.71
CA ASN A 54 9.84 -1.02 -7.60
C ASN A 54 8.47 -1.15 -6.97
N LEU A 55 8.17 -0.37 -5.93
CA LEU A 55 6.85 -0.35 -5.29
C LEU A 55 5.78 0.10 -6.28
N SER A 56 6.06 1.17 -7.02
CA SER A 56 5.12 1.68 -8.03
C SER A 56 4.87 0.66 -9.13
N LEU A 57 5.92 -0.01 -9.60
CA LEU A 57 5.78 -1.05 -10.61
C LEU A 57 4.92 -2.21 -10.11
N LEU A 58 5.18 -2.70 -8.89
CA LEU A 58 4.41 -3.77 -8.29
C LEU A 58 2.93 -3.40 -8.14
N ALA A 59 2.64 -2.15 -7.78
CA ALA A 59 1.28 -1.65 -7.69
C ALA A 59 0.62 -1.56 -9.07
N ASP A 60 1.35 -1.07 -10.07
CA ASP A 60 0.84 -0.92 -11.44
C ASP A 60 0.48 -2.27 -12.07
N ILE A 61 1.27 -3.31 -11.79
CA ILE A 61 0.97 -4.66 -12.31
C ILE A 61 0.01 -5.45 -11.42
N GLY A 62 -0.48 -4.86 -10.34
CA GLY A 62 -1.52 -5.46 -9.50
C GLY A 62 -1.03 -6.49 -8.50
N GLU A 63 0.26 -6.53 -8.20
CA GLU A 63 0.82 -7.48 -7.22
C GLU A 63 0.79 -6.97 -5.79
N ILE A 64 0.69 -5.65 -5.61
CA ILE A 64 0.48 -5.00 -4.31
C ILE A 64 -0.51 -3.86 -4.51
N GLN A 65 -0.93 -3.22 -3.43
CA GLN A 65 -1.76 -2.01 -3.48
C GLN A 65 -0.97 -0.80 -2.98
N LYS A 66 -1.14 0.32 -3.67
CA LYS A 66 -0.65 1.62 -3.24
C LYS A 66 -1.81 2.39 -2.62
N LEU A 67 -1.62 2.85 -1.39
CA LEU A 67 -2.64 3.57 -0.64
C LEU A 67 -2.28 5.05 -0.60
N SER A 68 -2.92 5.85 -1.44
CA SER A 68 -2.76 7.31 -1.48
C SER A 68 -3.96 7.92 -0.78
N THR A 69 -3.83 8.12 0.53
CA THR A 69 -4.95 8.50 1.39
C THR A 69 -5.17 10.01 1.46
N GLY A 70 -4.19 10.79 1.01
CA GLY A 70 -4.22 12.24 1.19
C GLY A 70 -3.85 12.69 2.59
N ILE A 71 -3.59 11.77 3.50
CA ILE A 71 -3.16 12.04 4.88
C ILE A 71 -1.79 11.39 5.05
N GLY A 72 -0.73 12.23 5.02
CA GLY A 72 0.64 11.74 5.11
C GLY A 72 1.13 11.08 3.82
N PRO A 73 2.28 10.38 3.87
CA PRO A 73 2.87 9.76 2.69
C PRO A 73 2.07 8.55 2.22
N ASP A 74 2.30 8.15 0.95
CA ASP A 74 1.72 6.95 0.40
C ASP A 74 2.17 5.73 1.20
N ARG A 75 1.27 4.77 1.34
CA ARG A 75 1.55 3.49 1.99
C ARG A 75 1.34 2.35 1.01
N PHE A 76 1.89 1.20 1.33
CA PHE A 76 1.88 0.05 0.44
C PHE A 76 1.39 -1.19 1.19
N ASP A 77 0.49 -1.93 0.56
CA ASP A 77 -0.13 -3.13 1.11
C ASP A 77 0.24 -4.33 0.23
N GLY A 78 0.83 -5.36 0.84
CA GLY A 78 1.22 -6.58 0.12
C GLY A 78 0.03 -7.44 -0.31
N ASN A 79 -1.17 -7.15 0.16
CA ASN A 79 -2.38 -7.85 -0.23
C ASN A 79 -3.01 -7.15 -1.44
N PRO A 80 -2.95 -7.75 -2.65
CA PRO A 80 -3.50 -7.11 -3.85
C PRO A 80 -5.02 -7.20 -3.94
N LYS A 81 -5.68 -8.02 -3.10
CA LYS A 81 -7.12 -8.18 -3.15
C LYS A 81 -7.83 -6.94 -2.63
N PRO A 82 -8.90 -6.48 -3.29
CA PRO A 82 -9.64 -5.32 -2.82
C PRO A 82 -10.18 -5.52 -1.40
N HIS A 83 -9.91 -4.57 -0.54
CA HIS A 83 -10.44 -4.53 0.82
C HIS A 83 -10.44 -3.07 1.28
N TYR A 84 -11.07 -2.81 2.42
CA TYR A 84 -11.23 -1.45 2.90
C TYR A 84 -10.22 -1.15 4.01
N HIS A 85 -9.85 0.12 4.13
CA HIS A 85 -8.85 0.57 5.08
C HIS A 85 -9.42 1.67 5.96
N PHE A 86 -8.93 1.74 7.19
CA PHE A 86 -9.20 2.79 8.15
C PHE A 86 -7.91 3.55 8.44
N ILE A 87 -8.01 4.87 8.49
CA ILE A 87 -6.88 5.75 8.75
C ILE A 87 -7.13 6.49 10.06
N CYS A 88 -6.21 6.32 11.03
CA CYS A 88 -6.28 7.10 12.24
C CYS A 88 -5.72 8.49 12.00
N LYS A 89 -6.55 9.51 12.19
CA LYS A 89 -6.14 10.89 11.98
C LYS A 89 -5.14 11.38 13.03
N GLU A 90 -5.09 10.74 14.19
CA GLU A 90 -4.19 11.14 15.27
C GLU A 90 -2.80 10.51 15.16
N CYS A 91 -2.72 9.19 15.00
CA CYS A 91 -1.44 8.49 14.96
C CYS A 91 -0.97 8.10 13.56
N GLY A 92 -1.82 8.28 12.54
CA GLY A 92 -1.49 7.96 11.16
C GLY A 92 -1.51 6.49 10.81
N SER A 93 -1.91 5.61 11.73
CA SER A 93 -2.00 4.17 11.46
C SER A 93 -2.99 3.87 10.37
N VAL A 94 -2.66 2.93 9.50
CA VAL A 94 -3.57 2.42 8.47
C VAL A 94 -3.87 0.96 8.80
N LEU A 95 -5.15 0.68 8.99
CA LEU A 95 -5.63 -0.64 9.42
C LEU A 95 -6.60 -1.19 8.39
N ASP A 96 -6.59 -2.53 8.26
CA ASP A 96 -7.59 -3.18 7.43
C ASP A 96 -8.95 -3.18 8.15
N LEU A 97 -10.01 -2.92 7.40
CA LEU A 97 -11.37 -3.04 7.89
C LEU A 97 -12.04 -4.26 7.28
N ASN A 98 -12.67 -5.05 8.14
CA ASN A 98 -13.45 -6.19 7.69
C ASN A 98 -14.87 -5.74 7.36
N VAL A 99 -15.01 -5.07 6.22
CA VAL A 99 -16.29 -4.57 5.72
C VAL A 99 -16.63 -5.30 4.44
N THR A 100 -17.84 -5.81 4.34
CA THR A 100 -18.36 -6.47 3.15
C THR A 100 -19.64 -5.75 2.69
N GLY A 101 -19.99 -5.93 1.41
CA GLY A 101 -21.28 -5.45 0.90
C GLY A 101 -21.33 -4.00 0.49
N LEU A 102 -20.18 -3.36 0.22
CA LEU A 102 -20.16 -1.98 -0.29
C LEU A 102 -20.27 -1.89 -1.83
N ASP A 103 -20.45 -3.02 -2.51
CA ASP A 103 -20.59 -3.04 -3.97
C ASP A 103 -21.81 -2.27 -4.45
N HIS A 104 -22.85 -2.15 -3.62
CA HIS A 104 -24.05 -1.38 -3.94
C HIS A 104 -23.77 0.10 -4.17
N ILE A 105 -22.64 0.62 -3.67
CA ILE A 105 -22.24 2.01 -3.90
C ILE A 105 -22.06 2.28 -5.40
N ASN A 106 -21.49 1.33 -6.13
CA ASN A 106 -21.33 1.45 -7.58
C ASN A 106 -22.68 1.56 -8.29
N VAL A 107 -23.66 0.79 -7.85
CA VAL A 107 -25.02 0.82 -8.40
C VAL A 107 -25.69 2.16 -8.12
N LEU A 108 -25.56 2.66 -6.88
CA LEU A 108 -26.11 3.97 -6.50
C LEU A 108 -25.46 5.10 -7.30
N ALA A 109 -24.16 5.06 -7.46
CA ALA A 109 -23.43 6.08 -8.22
C ALA A 109 -23.82 6.09 -9.70
N ALA A 110 -24.21 4.94 -10.24
CA ALA A 110 -24.54 4.80 -11.67
C ALA A 110 -25.96 5.24 -12.01
N GLN A 111 -26.83 5.48 -11.03
CA GLN A 111 -28.26 5.75 -11.27
C GLN A 111 -28.51 6.98 -12.15
N ASP A 112 -27.76 8.06 -11.94
CA ASP A 112 -27.91 9.29 -12.70
C ASP A 112 -26.68 9.62 -13.53
N PHE A 113 -25.89 8.59 -13.88
CA PHE A 113 -24.65 8.74 -14.61
C PHE A 113 -24.73 8.00 -15.95
N ASP A 114 -24.40 8.71 -17.03
CA ASP A 114 -24.47 8.17 -18.40
C ASP A 114 -23.21 7.41 -18.81
N GLY A 115 -22.21 7.36 -17.97
CA GLY A 115 -20.98 6.60 -18.23
C GLY A 115 -21.03 5.21 -17.60
N GLU A 116 -19.88 4.59 -17.49
CA GLU A 116 -19.71 3.26 -16.88
C GLU A 116 -18.92 3.39 -15.60
N ILE A 117 -19.46 2.84 -14.51
CA ILE A 117 -18.79 2.80 -13.20
C ILE A 117 -18.12 1.42 -13.07
N GLU A 118 -16.81 1.39 -13.04
CA GLU A 118 -16.05 0.13 -12.92
C GLU A 118 -15.71 -0.22 -11.47
N GLY A 119 -15.74 0.76 -10.56
CA GLY A 119 -15.40 0.54 -9.17
C GLY A 119 -15.41 1.83 -8.37
N HIS A 120 -14.93 1.74 -7.15
CA HIS A 120 -14.77 2.90 -6.28
C HIS A 120 -13.59 2.69 -5.33
N VAL A 121 -13.08 3.79 -4.77
CA VAL A 121 -12.06 3.76 -3.73
C VAL A 121 -12.64 4.49 -2.52
N THR A 122 -12.61 3.83 -1.37
CA THR A 122 -13.15 4.39 -0.13
C THR A 122 -12.16 4.18 1.00
N TYR A 123 -11.86 5.26 1.72
CA TYR A 123 -11.09 5.21 2.95
C TYR A 123 -11.97 5.69 4.10
N PHE A 124 -11.94 4.94 5.18
CA PHE A 124 -12.59 5.35 6.42
C PHE A 124 -11.54 6.02 7.30
N TYR A 125 -11.90 7.05 7.99
CA TYR A 125 -10.97 7.78 8.85
C TYR A 125 -11.63 8.12 10.18
N GLY A 126 -10.81 8.34 11.19
CA GLY A 126 -11.28 8.67 12.52
C GLY A 126 -10.17 8.43 13.53
N LYS A 127 -10.49 7.80 14.64
CA LYS A 127 -9.54 7.46 15.70
C LYS A 127 -9.47 5.96 15.89
N CYS A 128 -8.24 5.41 15.93
CA CYS A 128 -8.07 4.01 16.23
C CYS A 128 -8.38 3.74 17.70
N SER A 129 -8.51 2.46 18.08
CA SER A 129 -8.86 2.07 19.45
C SER A 129 -7.89 2.60 20.50
N SER A 130 -6.58 2.61 20.18
CA SER A 130 -5.56 3.15 21.08
C SER A 130 -5.70 4.65 21.30
N CYS A 131 -5.93 5.42 20.24
CA CYS A 131 -6.12 6.88 20.34
C CYS A 131 -7.43 7.25 21.01
N LYS A 132 -8.49 6.46 20.76
CA LYS A 132 -9.78 6.63 21.44
C LYS A 132 -9.65 6.39 22.96
N ALA A 133 -8.92 5.35 23.35
CA ALA A 133 -8.68 5.01 24.76
C ALA A 133 -7.90 6.10 25.49
N LYS A 134 -6.90 6.73 24.83
CA LYS A 134 -6.12 7.81 25.44
C LYS A 134 -6.97 9.01 25.84
N ARG A 135 -8.06 9.29 25.12
CA ARG A 135 -8.98 10.38 25.46
C ARG A 135 -9.86 10.08 26.66
N GLN A 136 -10.16 8.79 26.90
CA GLN A 136 -11.02 8.39 28.01
C GLN A 136 -10.29 8.38 29.37
N THR A 137 -8.96 8.44 29.34
CA THR A 137 -8.13 8.39 30.56
C THR A 137 -7.60 9.76 31.01
N SER A 138 -7.91 10.83 30.28
CA SER A 138 -7.51 12.19 30.64
C SER A 138 -8.60 12.96 31.38
#